data_341e64b2f53690d313d4a21c1f3b2802
#
_entry.id   341e64b2f53690d313d4a21c1f3b2802
#
_cell.length_a   1.000
_cell.length_b   1.000
_cell.length_c   1.000
_cell.angle_alpha   90.00
_cell.angle_beta   90.00
_cell.angle_gamma   90.00
#
_symmetry.space_group_name_H-M   'P 1'
#
loop_
_entity.id
_entity.type
_entity.pdbx_description
1 polymer ?
#
loop_
_entity_poly.entity_id
_entity_poly.type
_entity_poly.pdbx_seq_one_letter_code
_entity_poly.pdbx_strand_id
1 'polypeptide(L)'
;EKYTVFYHIASFKGWIDNTLKLWRIALNKPDGYDDKVDLLERFEKIFSKAVEFYSPDNRPTFEQIKPYIAEVIRDKKVYLVNTDKDAQTEIEWDNYKMHILVGAEMLNRGFTVEKLATTYMPRYATGATNADTIQQRCRFFGYKQDYIRSCRVFLPAKTIENYHSYVNHEEELRLLLSKCDNLADVERSILLSPS
;
A
#
# COMPACT_ATOMS: atom_id res chain seq x y z
N GLU A 1 -2.03 18.45 14.16
CA GLU A 1 -1.35 18.02 12.92
C GLU A 1 -2.02 18.67 11.74
N LYS A 2 -1.25 19.40 10.92
CA LYS A 2 -1.79 19.99 9.69
C LYS A 2 -1.78 18.91 8.61
N TYR A 3 -2.95 18.48 8.20
CA TYR A 3 -3.08 17.59 7.04
C TYR A 3 -2.83 18.39 5.76
N THR A 4 -1.84 18.00 4.99
CA THR A 4 -1.60 18.56 3.66
C THR A 4 -2.48 17.82 2.66
N VAL A 5 -3.42 18.51 2.04
CA VAL A 5 -4.28 17.95 0.99
C VAL A 5 -3.63 18.21 -0.37
N PHE A 6 -3.35 17.14 -1.10
CA PHE A 6 -2.84 17.22 -2.47
C PHE A 6 -3.96 17.01 -3.47
N TYR A 7 -4.25 18.01 -4.28
CA TYR A 7 -5.27 17.94 -5.32
C TYR A 7 -4.76 17.28 -6.61
N HIS A 8 -3.44 17.29 -6.83
CA HIS A 8 -2.81 16.73 -8.03
C HIS A 8 -1.76 15.69 -7.68
N ILE A 9 -1.72 14.61 -8.46
CA ILE A 9 -0.74 13.52 -8.27
C ILE A 9 0.71 14.00 -8.48
N ALA A 10 0.93 14.96 -9.40
CA ALA A 10 2.24 15.56 -9.62
C ALA A 10 2.75 16.32 -8.39
N SER A 11 1.88 17.06 -7.70
CA SER A 11 2.21 17.76 -6.45
C SER A 11 2.56 16.79 -5.33
N PHE A 12 1.84 15.66 -5.25
CA PHE A 12 2.13 14.61 -4.30
C PHE A 12 3.48 13.94 -4.57
N LYS A 13 3.80 13.64 -5.84
CA LYS A 13 5.13 13.17 -6.23
C LYS A 13 6.22 14.14 -5.82
N GLY A 14 6.05 15.42 -6.11
CA GLY A 14 7.01 16.47 -5.73
C GLY A 14 7.25 16.55 -4.22
N TRP A 15 6.20 16.38 -3.42
CA TRP A 15 6.31 16.32 -1.97
C TRP A 15 7.11 15.08 -1.51
N ILE A 16 6.86 13.91 -2.09
CA ILE A 16 7.62 12.69 -1.82
C ILE A 16 9.10 12.90 -2.15
N ASP A 17 9.40 13.39 -3.35
CA ASP A 17 10.78 13.63 -3.80
C ASP A 17 11.53 14.56 -2.84
N ASN A 18 10.89 15.65 -2.43
CA ASN A 18 11.48 16.60 -1.48
C ASN A 18 11.70 15.97 -0.10
N THR A 19 10.72 15.23 0.42
CA THR A 19 10.82 14.52 1.69
C THR A 19 11.98 13.54 1.70
N LEU A 20 12.09 12.72 0.66
CA LEU A 20 13.17 11.74 0.53
C LEU A 20 14.56 12.40 0.36
N LYS A 21 14.60 13.57 -0.28
CA LYS A 21 15.82 14.39 -0.35
C LYS A 21 16.27 14.87 1.03
N LEU A 22 15.33 15.40 1.83
CA LEU A 22 15.61 15.84 3.21
C LEU A 22 16.06 14.68 4.10
N TRP A 23 15.42 13.53 4.00
CA TRP A 23 15.82 12.34 4.74
C TRP A 23 17.22 11.87 4.35
N ARG A 24 17.55 11.87 3.07
CA ARG A 24 18.91 11.55 2.59
C ARG A 24 19.95 12.50 3.17
N ILE A 25 19.65 13.80 3.23
CA ILE A 25 20.55 14.80 3.81
C ILE A 25 20.75 14.52 5.31
N ALA A 26 19.68 14.30 6.07
CA ALA A 26 19.76 14.00 7.49
C ALA A 26 20.56 12.73 7.79
N LEU A 27 20.29 11.63 7.07
CA LEU A 27 20.95 10.34 7.26
C LEU A 27 22.45 10.36 6.91
N ASN A 28 22.87 11.26 6.03
CA ASN A 28 24.28 11.41 5.68
C ASN A 28 25.09 12.27 6.68
N LYS A 29 24.44 12.88 7.66
CA LYS A 29 25.13 13.62 8.72
C LYS A 29 25.86 12.65 9.68
N PRO A 30 26.90 13.13 10.37
CA PRO A 30 27.53 12.37 11.45
C PRO A 30 26.53 11.95 12.52
N ASP A 31 26.86 10.92 13.27
CA ASP A 31 26.01 10.47 14.39
C ASP A 31 25.94 11.55 15.47
N GLY A 32 24.77 11.68 16.13
CA GLY A 32 24.51 12.67 17.16
C GLY A 32 23.97 14.02 16.67
N TYR A 33 23.84 14.24 15.36
CA TYR A 33 23.10 15.41 14.86
C TYR A 33 21.59 15.24 15.07
N ASP A 34 20.95 16.25 15.65
CA ASP A 34 19.54 16.22 16.09
C ASP A 34 18.59 15.72 15.00
N ASP A 35 18.67 16.23 13.80
CA ASP A 35 17.78 15.83 12.72
C ASP A 35 17.98 14.39 12.23
N LYS A 36 19.20 13.82 12.37
CA LYS A 36 19.46 12.39 12.13
C LYS A 36 18.86 11.54 13.25
N VAL A 37 19.05 11.96 14.49
CA VAL A 37 18.52 11.26 15.68
C VAL A 37 17.00 11.24 15.62
N ASP A 38 16.35 12.38 15.45
CA ASP A 38 14.90 12.51 15.34
C ASP A 38 14.32 11.64 14.21
N LEU A 39 15.01 11.61 13.06
CA LEU A 39 14.57 10.82 11.92
C LEU A 39 14.67 9.32 12.21
N LEU A 40 15.76 8.87 12.82
CA LEU A 40 15.95 7.46 13.18
C LEU A 40 14.96 7.02 14.26
N GLU A 41 14.67 7.83 15.27
CA GLU A 41 13.64 7.56 16.28
C GLU A 41 12.25 7.40 15.65
N ARG A 42 11.93 8.23 14.66
CA ARG A 42 10.67 8.10 13.90
C ARG A 42 10.61 6.77 13.14
N PHE A 43 11.69 6.37 12.50
CA PHE A 43 11.76 5.08 11.82
C PHE A 43 11.64 3.92 12.80
N GLU A 44 12.29 3.97 13.94
CA GLU A 44 12.22 2.95 14.98
C GLU A 44 10.80 2.79 15.52
N LYS A 45 10.11 3.90 15.77
CA LYS A 45 8.71 3.89 16.22
C LYS A 45 7.76 3.25 15.18
N ILE A 46 7.99 3.50 13.88
CA ILE A 46 7.20 2.88 12.83
C ILE A 46 7.57 1.40 12.68
N PHE A 47 8.85 1.08 12.75
CA PHE A 47 9.37 -0.27 12.68
C PHE A 47 8.81 -1.15 13.79
N SER A 48 8.75 -0.68 15.03
CA SER A 48 8.19 -1.41 16.17
C SER A 48 6.78 -1.92 15.89
N LYS A 49 5.93 -1.06 15.28
CA LYS A 49 4.59 -1.44 14.85
C LYS A 49 4.59 -2.40 13.65
N ALA A 50 5.53 -2.21 12.72
CA ALA A 50 5.61 -3.03 11.52
C ALA A 50 5.99 -4.48 11.82
N VAL A 51 6.81 -4.72 12.83
CA VAL A 51 7.28 -6.07 13.20
C VAL A 51 6.37 -6.82 14.16
N GLU A 52 5.28 -6.22 14.64
CA GLU A 52 4.31 -6.89 15.52
C GLU A 52 3.71 -8.16 14.89
N PHE A 53 3.65 -8.20 13.55
CA PHE A 53 3.10 -9.33 12.79
C PHE A 53 4.12 -10.46 12.53
N TYR A 54 5.36 -10.30 12.96
CA TYR A 54 6.38 -11.34 12.90
C TYR A 54 6.35 -12.19 14.18
N SER A 55 6.63 -13.50 14.04
CA SER A 55 6.84 -14.33 15.22
C SER A 55 8.07 -13.84 15.99
N PRO A 56 8.09 -13.95 17.32
CA PRO A 56 9.21 -13.45 18.15
C PRO A 56 10.58 -13.94 17.68
N ASP A 57 10.67 -15.22 17.28
CA ASP A 57 11.92 -15.86 16.87
C ASP A 57 12.46 -15.35 15.52
N ASN A 58 11.58 -14.78 14.68
CA ASN A 58 11.92 -14.28 13.33
C ASN A 58 11.78 -12.74 13.22
N ARG A 59 11.65 -12.08 14.35
CA ARG A 59 11.48 -10.62 14.38
C ARG A 59 12.84 -9.95 14.26
N PRO A 60 13.10 -9.18 13.18
CA PRO A 60 14.34 -8.42 13.08
C PRO A 60 14.38 -7.32 14.15
N THR A 61 15.57 -6.89 14.54
CA THR A 61 15.77 -5.72 15.40
C THR A 61 15.95 -4.47 14.57
N PHE A 62 15.69 -3.29 15.13
CA PHE A 62 15.92 -2.02 14.44
C PHE A 62 17.38 -1.84 14.07
N GLU A 63 18.31 -2.20 14.94
CA GLU A 63 19.76 -2.11 14.68
C GLU A 63 20.19 -2.98 13.47
N GLN A 64 19.52 -4.10 13.23
CA GLN A 64 19.79 -4.92 12.05
C GLN A 64 19.36 -4.26 10.74
N ILE A 65 18.27 -3.48 10.74
CA ILE A 65 17.76 -2.83 9.53
C ILE A 65 18.30 -1.41 9.30
N LYS A 66 18.71 -0.74 10.36
CA LYS A 66 19.17 0.65 10.36
C LYS A 66 20.22 0.97 9.29
N PRO A 67 21.27 0.13 9.06
CA PRO A 67 22.25 0.38 8.00
C PRO A 67 21.63 0.44 6.60
N TYR A 68 20.56 -0.32 6.36
CA TYR A 68 19.91 -0.40 5.05
C TYR A 68 18.98 0.78 4.76
N ILE A 69 18.53 1.52 5.79
CA ILE A 69 17.60 2.65 5.60
C ILE A 69 18.22 3.72 4.69
N ALA A 70 19.44 4.13 4.98
CA ALA A 70 20.16 5.14 4.19
C ALA A 70 20.42 4.65 2.75
N GLU A 71 20.74 3.37 2.61
CA GLU A 71 21.00 2.74 1.32
C GLU A 71 19.74 2.74 0.44
N VAL A 72 18.62 2.27 0.97
CA VAL A 72 17.34 2.21 0.25
C VAL A 72 16.85 3.61 -0.11
N ILE A 73 16.96 4.59 0.79
CA ILE A 73 16.59 5.98 0.51
C ILE A 73 17.47 6.61 -0.57
N ARG A 74 18.74 6.25 -0.63
CA ARG A 74 19.66 6.70 -1.68
C ARG A 74 19.32 6.08 -3.03
N ASP A 75 19.06 4.77 -3.03
CA ASP A 75 18.85 3.95 -4.22
C ASP A 75 17.36 3.71 -4.49
N LYS A 76 16.64 4.80 -4.73
CA LYS A 76 15.20 4.81 -4.99
C LYS A 76 14.86 5.56 -6.27
N LYS A 77 13.71 5.23 -6.85
CA LYS A 77 13.07 5.98 -7.92
C LYS A 77 11.58 6.23 -7.62
N VAL A 78 11.14 7.46 -7.87
CA VAL A 78 9.73 7.85 -7.77
C VAL A 78 9.18 8.05 -9.18
N TYR A 79 8.20 7.24 -9.55
CA TYR A 79 7.57 7.28 -10.86
C TYR A 79 6.19 7.92 -10.77
N LEU A 80 5.85 8.74 -11.76
CA LEU A 80 4.49 9.21 -11.98
C LEU A 80 3.84 8.30 -13.02
N VAL A 81 2.78 7.59 -12.61
CA VAL A 81 2.02 6.69 -13.48
C VAL A 81 0.70 7.36 -13.82
N ASN A 82 0.61 7.87 -15.05
CA ASN A 82 -0.51 8.66 -15.55
C ASN A 82 -0.97 8.16 -16.93
N THR A 83 -2.19 8.52 -17.33
CA THR A 83 -2.74 8.22 -18.67
C THR A 83 -2.15 9.07 -19.78
N ASP A 84 -1.47 10.17 -19.45
CA ASP A 84 -0.83 11.02 -20.45
C ASP A 84 0.27 10.25 -21.19
N LYS A 85 0.23 10.29 -22.52
CA LYS A 85 1.16 9.55 -23.38
C LYS A 85 2.63 9.86 -23.09
N ASP A 86 2.90 11.05 -22.55
CA ASP A 86 4.24 11.49 -22.15
C ASP A 86 4.70 10.93 -20.79
N ALA A 87 3.80 10.30 -20.02
CA ALA A 87 4.06 9.75 -18.69
C ALA A 87 4.15 8.22 -18.66
N GLN A 88 4.14 7.55 -19.80
CA GLN A 88 4.48 6.13 -19.90
C GLN A 88 6.00 5.96 -19.77
N THR A 89 6.52 6.35 -18.62
CA THR A 89 7.91 6.08 -18.25
C THR A 89 8.01 4.58 -18.04
N GLU A 90 8.83 3.92 -18.83
CA GLU A 90 9.21 2.54 -18.59
C GLU A 90 9.81 2.43 -17.19
N ILE A 91 9.27 1.51 -16.39
CA ILE A 91 9.73 1.35 -15.01
C ILE A 91 10.94 0.43 -15.03
N GLU A 92 12.07 0.99 -14.66
CA GLU A 92 13.35 0.29 -14.61
C GLU A 92 13.46 -0.53 -13.31
N TRP A 93 12.76 -1.68 -13.27
CA TRP A 93 12.63 -2.50 -12.06
C TRP A 93 13.94 -2.98 -11.47
N ASP A 94 14.93 -3.23 -12.30
CA ASP A 94 16.22 -3.79 -11.88
C ASP A 94 17.25 -2.73 -11.45
N ASN A 95 16.99 -1.45 -11.75
CA ASN A 95 17.98 -0.40 -11.58
C ASN A 95 17.95 0.24 -10.18
N TYR A 96 16.92 0.01 -9.39
CA TYR A 96 16.73 0.65 -8.08
C TYR A 96 16.24 -0.34 -7.04
N LYS A 97 16.70 -0.19 -5.80
CA LYS A 97 16.29 -1.03 -4.66
C LYS A 97 14.87 -0.74 -4.18
N MET A 98 14.40 0.49 -4.37
CA MET A 98 13.05 0.90 -3.99
C MET A 98 12.37 1.71 -5.08
N HIS A 99 11.15 1.30 -5.41
CA HIS A 99 10.29 1.99 -6.36
C HIS A 99 9.08 2.56 -5.64
N ILE A 100 8.79 3.83 -5.89
CA ILE A 100 7.58 4.49 -5.40
C ILE A 100 6.76 4.90 -6.62
N LEU A 101 5.59 4.31 -6.75
CA LEU A 101 4.68 4.60 -7.86
C LEU A 101 3.60 5.55 -7.36
N VAL A 102 3.50 6.70 -7.99
CA VAL A 102 2.47 7.70 -7.71
C VAL A 102 1.53 7.76 -8.90
N GLY A 103 0.27 7.43 -8.68
CA GLY A 103 -0.70 7.39 -9.77
C GLY A 103 -2.14 7.50 -9.27
N ALA A 104 -3.08 7.50 -10.20
CA ALA A 104 -4.51 7.51 -9.94
C ALA A 104 -5.16 6.22 -10.44
N GLU A 105 -6.18 6.32 -11.29
CA GLU A 105 -6.96 5.19 -11.80
C GLU A 105 -6.12 4.13 -12.56
N MET A 106 -5.03 4.52 -13.19
CA MET A 106 -4.12 3.60 -13.88
C MET A 106 -3.53 2.53 -12.95
N LEU A 107 -3.23 2.88 -11.70
CA LEU A 107 -2.74 1.90 -10.71
C LEU A 107 -3.84 0.93 -10.24
N ASN A 108 -5.10 1.30 -10.43
CA ASN A 108 -6.25 0.48 -10.03
C ASN A 108 -6.65 -0.54 -11.11
N ARG A 109 -6.37 -0.28 -12.39
CA ARG A 109 -6.84 -1.07 -13.52
C ARG A 109 -5.69 -1.46 -14.45
N GLY A 110 -5.44 -2.77 -14.57
CA GLY A 110 -4.54 -3.31 -15.59
C GLY A 110 -3.05 -3.14 -15.35
N PHE A 111 -2.63 -2.56 -14.24
CA PHE A 111 -1.23 -2.42 -13.87
C PHE A 111 -0.89 -3.36 -12.70
N THR A 112 -0.09 -4.38 -12.97
CA THR A 112 0.35 -5.33 -11.95
C THR A 112 1.73 -4.94 -11.47
N VAL A 113 1.88 -4.74 -10.17
CA VAL A 113 3.16 -4.47 -9.52
C VAL A 113 3.59 -5.72 -8.77
N GLU A 114 4.59 -6.40 -9.30
CA GLU A 114 5.21 -7.51 -8.57
C GLU A 114 5.95 -6.98 -7.33
N LYS A 115 5.96 -7.78 -6.26
CA LYS A 115 6.63 -7.43 -5.00
C LYS A 115 6.15 -6.11 -4.35
N LEU A 116 4.92 -5.67 -4.65
CA LEU A 116 4.31 -4.51 -3.99
C LEU A 116 4.15 -4.77 -2.49
N ALA A 117 4.87 -4.06 -1.66
CA ALA A 117 4.85 -4.22 -0.20
C ALA A 117 3.92 -3.21 0.49
N THR A 118 3.87 -1.97 0.01
CA THR A 118 3.08 -0.92 0.65
C THR A 118 2.16 -0.24 -0.34
N THR A 119 0.89 -0.13 0.04
CA THR A 119 -0.12 0.61 -0.73
C THR A 119 -0.70 1.73 0.14
N TYR A 120 -0.75 2.94 -0.39
CA TYR A 120 -1.37 4.09 0.24
C TYR A 120 -2.48 4.64 -0.64
N MET A 121 -3.73 4.52 -0.21
CA MET A 121 -4.92 4.96 -0.94
C MET A 121 -5.69 5.98 -0.09
N PRO A 122 -5.38 7.27 -0.20
CA PRO A 122 -5.98 8.32 0.63
C PRO A 122 -7.41 8.69 0.22
N ARG A 123 -7.83 8.32 -0.99
CA ARG A 123 -9.14 8.69 -1.51
C ARG A 123 -10.19 7.65 -1.18
N TYR A 124 -11.29 8.14 -0.67
CA TYR A 124 -12.53 7.42 -0.50
C TYR A 124 -13.33 7.45 -1.81
N ALA A 125 -13.88 6.33 -2.22
CA ALA A 125 -14.84 6.31 -3.33
C ALA A 125 -16.17 6.92 -2.85
N THR A 126 -16.56 8.06 -3.42
CA THR A 126 -17.87 8.66 -3.17
C THR A 126 -18.90 7.89 -3.99
N GLY A 127 -19.78 7.17 -3.32
CA GLY A 127 -20.85 6.37 -3.93
C GLY A 127 -20.82 4.91 -3.48
N ALA A 128 -21.85 4.16 -3.84
CA ALA A 128 -21.90 2.72 -3.59
C ALA A 128 -20.72 2.05 -4.31
N THR A 129 -19.81 1.47 -3.54
CA THR A 129 -18.63 0.82 -4.09
C THR A 129 -19.08 -0.56 -4.56
N ASN A 130 -19.25 -0.74 -5.86
CA ASN A 130 -19.60 -2.04 -6.43
C ASN A 130 -18.51 -3.08 -6.08
N ALA A 131 -18.94 -4.32 -5.83
CA ALA A 131 -18.06 -5.45 -5.56
C ALA A 131 -16.91 -5.59 -6.57
N ASP A 132 -17.19 -5.38 -7.85
CA ASP A 132 -16.19 -5.35 -8.92
C ASP A 132 -15.08 -4.29 -8.68
N THR A 133 -15.46 -3.10 -8.26
CA THR A 133 -14.49 -2.02 -7.96
C THR A 133 -13.62 -2.40 -6.75
N ILE A 134 -14.19 -3.04 -5.73
CA ILE A 134 -13.45 -3.52 -4.56
C ILE A 134 -12.47 -4.60 -4.99
N GLN A 135 -12.93 -5.62 -5.73
CA GLN A 135 -12.07 -6.71 -6.21
C GLN A 135 -10.93 -6.21 -7.09
N GLN A 136 -11.18 -5.28 -8.01
CA GLN A 136 -10.15 -4.71 -8.86
C GLN A 136 -9.08 -3.96 -8.05
N ARG A 137 -9.46 -3.28 -6.98
CA ARG A 137 -8.52 -2.58 -6.09
C ARG A 137 -7.77 -3.52 -5.15
N CYS A 138 -8.33 -4.67 -4.81
CA CYS A 138 -7.70 -5.67 -3.93
C CYS A 138 -6.54 -6.44 -4.58
N ARG A 139 -6.20 -6.20 -5.84
CA ARG A 139 -5.07 -6.83 -6.54
C ARG A 139 -3.71 -6.61 -5.87
N PHE A 140 -3.61 -5.65 -4.97
CA PHE A 140 -2.39 -5.42 -4.21
C PHE A 140 -2.05 -6.57 -3.24
N PHE A 141 -2.92 -7.56 -3.04
CA PHE A 141 -2.67 -8.73 -2.18
C PHE A 141 -2.43 -10.06 -2.91
N GLY A 142 -2.52 -10.12 -4.23
CA GLY A 142 -2.28 -11.35 -4.99
C GLY A 142 -0.84 -11.86 -4.89
N TYR A 143 -0.66 -13.18 -4.81
CA TYR A 143 0.63 -13.90 -4.91
C TYR A 143 1.74 -13.45 -3.93
N LYS A 144 1.38 -13.11 -2.68
CA LYS A 144 2.30 -12.50 -1.70
C LYS A 144 2.50 -13.36 -0.45
N GLN A 145 2.23 -14.64 -0.49
CA GLN A 145 2.29 -15.52 0.69
C GLN A 145 3.65 -15.45 1.39
N ASP A 146 4.74 -15.39 0.63
CA ASP A 146 6.09 -15.39 1.17
C ASP A 146 6.45 -14.13 1.96
N TYR A 147 5.83 -12.98 1.63
CA TYR A 147 6.14 -11.69 2.25
C TYR A 147 4.91 -10.90 2.71
N ILE A 148 3.76 -11.55 2.82
CA ILE A 148 2.50 -10.89 3.22
C ILE A 148 2.61 -10.19 4.58
N ARG A 149 3.43 -10.72 5.49
CA ARG A 149 3.68 -10.11 6.80
C ARG A 149 4.34 -8.73 6.72
N SER A 150 5.07 -8.49 5.64
CA SER A 150 5.70 -7.18 5.35
C SER A 150 4.76 -6.24 4.58
N CYS A 151 3.64 -6.74 4.07
CA CYS A 151 2.70 -5.91 3.32
C CYS A 151 1.88 -5.00 4.24
N ARG A 152 1.70 -3.75 3.80
CA ARG A 152 0.88 -2.75 4.51
C ARG A 152 -0.01 -2.02 3.53
N VAL A 153 -1.25 -1.79 3.96
CA VAL A 153 -2.21 -1.00 3.20
C VAL A 153 -2.75 0.09 4.11
N PHE A 154 -2.65 1.32 3.66
CA PHE A 154 -3.17 2.49 4.35
C PHE A 154 -4.40 2.99 3.63
N LEU A 155 -5.55 2.92 4.30
CA LEU A 155 -6.87 3.24 3.77
C LEU A 155 -7.62 4.15 4.74
N PRO A 156 -8.55 4.99 4.25
CA PRO A 156 -9.52 5.65 5.11
C PRO A 156 -10.39 4.63 5.87
N ALA A 157 -10.78 4.95 7.12
CA ALA A 157 -11.56 4.05 7.97
C ALA A 157 -12.82 3.51 7.27
N LYS A 158 -13.56 4.38 6.59
CA LYS A 158 -14.76 3.98 5.84
C LYS A 158 -14.48 2.97 4.71
N THR A 159 -13.33 3.07 4.07
CA THR A 159 -12.90 2.09 3.06
C THR A 159 -12.60 0.73 3.70
N ILE A 160 -11.98 0.73 4.88
CA ILE A 160 -11.71 -0.50 5.64
C ILE A 160 -13.03 -1.19 6.01
N GLU A 161 -14.01 -0.44 6.53
CA GLU A 161 -15.34 -0.97 6.85
C GLU A 161 -16.01 -1.61 5.61
N ASN A 162 -15.95 -0.94 4.47
CA ASN A 162 -16.52 -1.46 3.23
C ASN A 162 -15.83 -2.76 2.78
N TYR A 163 -14.51 -2.87 2.93
CA TYR A 163 -13.79 -4.11 2.62
C TYR A 163 -14.16 -5.24 3.57
N HIS A 164 -14.29 -4.97 4.87
CA HIS A 164 -14.75 -5.96 5.83
C HIS A 164 -16.16 -6.47 5.49
N SER A 165 -17.10 -5.57 5.21
CA SER A 165 -18.45 -5.94 4.81
C SER A 165 -18.45 -6.80 3.55
N TYR A 166 -17.62 -6.43 2.58
CA TYR A 166 -17.49 -7.20 1.34
C TYR A 166 -16.93 -8.61 1.58
N VAL A 167 -15.85 -8.75 2.36
CA VAL A 167 -15.24 -10.05 2.67
C VAL A 167 -16.24 -10.95 3.40
N ASN A 168 -16.95 -10.42 4.40
CA ASN A 168 -17.98 -11.16 5.13
C ASN A 168 -19.08 -11.67 4.18
N HIS A 169 -19.57 -10.81 3.28
CA HIS A 169 -20.57 -11.19 2.30
C HIS A 169 -20.07 -12.29 1.33
N GLU A 170 -18.82 -12.18 0.86
CA GLU A 170 -18.18 -13.22 0.02
C GLU A 170 -18.05 -14.57 0.76
N GLU A 171 -17.70 -14.54 2.04
CA GLU A 171 -17.58 -15.75 2.86
C GLU A 171 -18.95 -16.39 3.09
N GLU A 172 -19.98 -15.59 3.39
CA GLU A 172 -21.36 -16.07 3.52
C GLU A 172 -21.85 -16.69 2.21
N LEU A 173 -21.61 -16.04 1.09
CA LEU A 173 -21.98 -16.55 -0.23
C LEU A 173 -21.27 -17.87 -0.55
N ARG A 174 -19.98 -17.98 -0.25
CA ARG A 174 -19.22 -19.23 -0.44
C ARG A 174 -19.75 -20.38 0.42
N LEU A 175 -20.10 -20.08 1.68
CA LEU A 175 -20.69 -21.07 2.59
C LEU A 175 -22.07 -21.51 2.08
N LEU A 176 -22.88 -20.64 1.56
CA LEU A 176 -24.17 -20.97 0.95
C LEU A 176 -23.98 -21.87 -0.27
N LEU A 177 -23.13 -21.45 -1.20
CA LEU A 177 -22.83 -22.21 -2.43
C LEU A 177 -22.25 -23.59 -2.12
N SER A 178 -21.45 -23.73 -1.05
CA SER A 178 -20.88 -25.02 -0.66
C SER A 178 -21.93 -26.01 -0.11
N LYS A 179 -23.11 -25.53 0.29
CA LYS A 179 -24.22 -26.32 0.83
C LYS A 179 -25.31 -26.64 -0.20
N CYS A 180 -25.23 -26.01 -1.36
CA CYS A 180 -26.23 -26.19 -2.43
C CYS A 180 -25.70 -27.12 -3.49
N ASP A 181 -26.46 -28.16 -3.84
CA ASP A 181 -26.15 -29.06 -4.95
C ASP A 181 -26.45 -28.42 -6.31
N ASN A 182 -27.31 -27.38 -6.32
CA ASN A 182 -27.70 -26.67 -7.52
C ASN A 182 -27.78 -25.14 -7.23
N LEU A 183 -27.26 -24.31 -8.14
CA LEU A 183 -27.34 -22.84 -8.06
C LEU A 183 -28.79 -22.31 -8.03
N ALA A 184 -29.74 -23.07 -8.57
CA ALA A 184 -31.15 -22.70 -8.52
C ALA A 184 -31.75 -22.69 -7.09
N ASP A 185 -31.10 -23.37 -6.16
CA ASP A 185 -31.54 -23.46 -4.76
C ASP A 185 -31.06 -22.25 -3.92
N VAL A 186 -30.19 -21.41 -4.50
CA VAL A 186 -29.73 -20.18 -3.84
C VAL A 186 -30.80 -19.10 -3.98
N GLU A 187 -31.32 -18.65 -2.87
CA GLU A 187 -32.36 -17.60 -2.87
C GLU A 187 -31.83 -16.32 -3.56
N ARG A 188 -32.58 -15.83 -4.50
CA ARG A 188 -32.27 -14.66 -5.34
C ARG A 188 -32.02 -13.39 -4.52
N SER A 189 -32.62 -13.29 -3.35
CA SER A 189 -32.46 -12.18 -2.41
C SER A 189 -31.04 -12.04 -1.85
N ILE A 190 -30.26 -13.13 -1.80
CA ILE A 190 -28.89 -13.14 -1.28
C ILE A 190 -27.90 -12.68 -2.34
N LEU A 191 -28.18 -13.00 -3.62
CA LEU A 191 -27.34 -12.60 -4.76
C LEU A 191 -27.51 -11.12 -5.13
N LEU A 192 -28.62 -10.50 -4.72
CA LEU A 192 -29.00 -9.14 -5.07
C LEU A 192 -28.94 -8.17 -3.89
N SER A 193 -28.40 -8.58 -2.75
CA SER A 193 -28.26 -7.68 -1.62
C SER A 193 -27.36 -6.50 -2.01
N PRO A 194 -27.92 -5.32 -2.21
CA PRO A 194 -27.10 -4.14 -2.39
C PRO A 194 -26.48 -3.81 -1.06
N SER A 195 -25.26 -3.47 -1.10
CA SER A 195 -24.49 -2.84 -0.04
C SER A 195 -25.21 -1.68 0.65
#